data_572f942d4b5d32ac083395512cadbb89
#
_entry.id   572f942d4b5d32ac083395512cadbb89
#
_cell.length_a   1.000
_cell.length_b   1.000
_cell.length_c   1.000
_cell.angle_alpha   90.00
_cell.angle_beta   90.00
_cell.angle_gamma   90.00
#
_symmetry.space_group_name_H-M   'P 1'
#
loop_
_entity.id
_entity.type
_entity.pdbx_description
1 polymer ?
#
loop_
_entity_poly.entity_id
_entity_poly.type
_entity_poly.pdbx_seq_one_letter_code
_entity_poly.pdbx_strand_id
1 'polypeptide(L)'
;IEMFTDCSRAIVNTLIKNGYLEIVEQKVERNPLETKNIENTSNLKLTKEQQEAFDKVSASIDYNEYEEFLLYGVTGSGKTEVYLQLIDKVIKKEKSAIVLVPEISLTPQMLDRFISRFGKEQIAVLHSKLSIGERHDEWERIKENKAKIVIGARSAIFAPVKDLGIIIIDEEHDSSYKSEASPKYDAKEVAKKIARQANVPLVLGSATPDLKTYYNSKETQKITLLELTK
;
A
#
# COMPACT_ATOMS: atom_id res chain seq x y z
N ILE A 1 -3.70 33.17 -13.46
CA ILE A 1 -4.20 34.46 -14.01
C ILE A 1 -5.15 34.19 -15.17
N GLU A 2 -4.74 33.44 -16.25
CA GLU A 2 -5.60 33.14 -17.40
C GLU A 2 -6.99 32.63 -16.96
N MET A 3 -7.03 31.74 -15.96
CA MET A 3 -8.24 31.08 -15.47
C MET A 3 -9.17 31.99 -14.65
N PHE A 4 -8.66 33.12 -14.11
CA PHE A 4 -9.41 34.03 -13.23
C PHE A 4 -9.72 35.38 -13.86
N THR A 5 -9.08 35.72 -15.01
CA THR A 5 -9.15 37.06 -15.59
C THR A 5 -9.62 37.09 -17.03
N ASP A 6 -9.98 35.94 -17.63
CA ASP A 6 -10.32 35.78 -19.05
C ASP A 6 -9.27 36.41 -20.02
N CYS A 7 -8.05 36.64 -19.55
CA CYS A 7 -6.98 37.17 -20.35
C CYS A 7 -6.33 36.10 -21.22
N SER A 8 -6.05 36.42 -22.47
CA SER A 8 -5.31 35.51 -23.34
C SER A 8 -3.85 35.37 -22.91
N ARG A 9 -3.28 34.17 -23.13
CA ARG A 9 -1.87 33.88 -22.84
C ARG A 9 -0.87 34.87 -23.45
N ALA A 10 -1.24 35.46 -24.60
CA ALA A 10 -0.42 36.50 -25.27
C ALA A 10 -0.29 37.77 -24.42
N ILE A 11 -1.37 38.19 -23.75
CA ILE A 11 -1.39 39.35 -22.85
C ILE A 11 -0.51 39.07 -21.63
N VAL A 12 -0.68 37.88 -21.01
CA VAL A 12 0.12 37.48 -19.86
C VAL A 12 1.62 37.45 -20.20
N ASN A 13 2.01 36.90 -21.34
CA ASN A 13 3.39 36.87 -21.80
C ASN A 13 3.96 38.29 -22.04
N THR A 14 3.13 39.21 -22.55
CA THR A 14 3.54 40.59 -22.75
C THR A 14 3.81 41.30 -21.41
N LEU A 15 2.95 41.08 -20.40
CA LEU A 15 3.13 41.61 -19.07
C LEU A 15 4.38 41.06 -18.38
N ILE A 16 4.69 39.75 -18.57
CA ILE A 16 5.93 39.14 -18.08
C ILE A 16 7.13 39.79 -18.75
N LYS A 17 7.11 39.94 -20.07
CA LYS A 17 8.19 40.55 -20.83
C LYS A 17 8.47 42.02 -20.43
N ASN A 18 7.43 42.74 -20.02
CA ASN A 18 7.51 44.12 -19.55
C ASN A 18 7.82 44.26 -18.05
N GLY A 19 8.03 43.14 -17.34
CA GLY A 19 8.40 43.14 -15.92
C GLY A 19 7.22 43.44 -14.95
N TYR A 20 5.98 43.44 -15.43
CA TYR A 20 4.77 43.63 -14.59
C TYR A 20 4.30 42.38 -13.91
N LEU A 21 4.72 41.20 -14.42
CA LEU A 21 4.42 39.89 -13.85
C LEU A 21 5.68 39.04 -13.80
N GLU A 22 5.77 38.19 -12.76
CA GLU A 22 6.80 37.18 -12.61
C GLU A 22 6.16 35.82 -12.65
N ILE A 23 6.83 34.86 -13.31
CA ILE A 23 6.43 33.44 -13.26
C ILE A 23 7.02 32.83 -11.99
N VAL A 24 6.15 32.45 -11.07
CA VAL A 24 6.55 31.71 -9.89
C VAL A 24 6.11 30.25 -10.06
N GLU A 25 7.05 29.33 -10.09
CA GLU A 25 6.76 27.91 -10.03
C GLU A 25 6.41 27.53 -8.60
N GLN A 26 5.17 27.18 -8.36
CA GLN A 26 4.71 26.66 -7.07
C GLN A 26 4.44 25.18 -7.19
N LYS A 27 5.12 24.37 -6.37
CA LYS A 27 4.82 22.94 -6.26
C LYS A 27 3.45 22.77 -5.56
N VAL A 28 2.45 22.34 -6.31
CA VAL A 28 1.13 22.01 -5.78
C VAL A 28 1.10 20.50 -5.53
N GLU A 29 1.16 20.08 -4.29
CA GLU A 29 0.99 18.68 -3.93
C GLU A 29 -0.50 18.32 -3.98
N ARG A 30 -0.86 17.35 -4.85
CA ARG A 30 -2.22 16.81 -4.95
C ARG A 30 -2.30 15.53 -4.14
N ASN A 31 -3.02 15.56 -3.04
CA ASN A 31 -3.27 14.35 -2.26
C ASN A 31 -4.71 13.89 -2.52
N PRO A 32 -4.92 12.72 -3.16
CA PRO A 32 -6.26 12.18 -3.43
C PRO A 32 -7.12 11.99 -2.17
N LEU A 33 -6.49 11.98 -0.98
CA LEU A 33 -7.14 11.77 0.31
C LEU A 33 -7.40 13.07 1.09
N GLU A 34 -7.08 14.23 0.54
CA GLU A 34 -7.05 15.51 1.28
C GLU A 34 -8.41 15.93 1.87
N THR A 35 -9.51 15.57 1.23
CA THR A 35 -10.87 15.97 1.64
C THR A 35 -11.47 15.09 2.75
N LYS A 36 -10.78 14.05 3.20
CA LYS A 36 -11.33 13.10 4.18
C LYS A 36 -10.93 13.47 5.60
N ASN A 37 -11.91 13.90 6.39
CA ASN A 37 -11.80 13.98 7.85
C ASN A 37 -12.40 12.70 8.46
N ILE A 38 -11.54 11.81 8.92
CA ILE A 38 -11.94 10.52 9.51
C ILE A 38 -11.43 10.51 10.96
N GLU A 39 -12.28 10.08 11.89
CA GLU A 39 -11.91 9.95 13.30
C GLU A 39 -10.83 8.86 13.47
N ASN A 40 -9.85 9.13 14.31
CA ASN A 40 -8.77 8.19 14.58
C ASN A 40 -9.30 6.99 15.39
N THR A 41 -8.88 5.81 14.97
CA THR A 41 -9.17 4.54 15.67
C THR A 41 -7.92 3.98 16.32
N SER A 42 -8.13 3.20 17.39
CA SER A 42 -7.06 2.45 18.07
C SER A 42 -7.09 0.97 17.66
N ASN A 43 -6.02 0.24 18.02
CA ASN A 43 -5.93 -1.20 17.81
C ASN A 43 -7.05 -1.93 18.55
N LEU A 44 -7.75 -2.82 17.85
CA LEU A 44 -8.75 -3.70 18.45
C LEU A 44 -8.05 -4.84 19.19
N LYS A 45 -8.73 -5.39 20.20
CA LYS A 45 -8.25 -6.61 20.87
C LYS A 45 -8.33 -7.79 19.89
N LEU A 46 -7.20 -8.39 19.60
CA LEU A 46 -7.12 -9.56 18.73
C LEU A 46 -7.76 -10.79 19.40
N THR A 47 -8.39 -11.64 18.61
CA THR A 47 -8.76 -13.00 19.03
C THR A 47 -7.49 -13.83 19.22
N LYS A 48 -7.61 -15.02 19.83
CA LYS A 48 -6.46 -15.91 20.04
C LYS A 48 -5.76 -16.25 18.70
N GLU A 49 -6.50 -16.62 17.68
CA GLU A 49 -5.97 -16.97 16.35
C GLU A 49 -5.29 -15.77 15.67
N GLN A 50 -5.92 -14.60 15.74
CA GLN A 50 -5.34 -13.36 15.22
C GLN A 50 -4.06 -12.98 15.96
N GLN A 51 -4.02 -13.17 17.29
CA GLN A 51 -2.82 -12.89 18.09
C GLN A 51 -1.69 -13.86 17.74
N GLU A 52 -1.96 -15.15 17.59
CA GLU A 52 -0.96 -16.13 17.16
C GLU A 52 -0.41 -15.80 15.77
N ALA A 53 -1.25 -15.36 14.83
CA ALA A 53 -0.84 -14.92 13.51
C ALA A 53 0.03 -13.65 13.59
N PHE A 54 -0.41 -12.67 14.36
CA PHE A 54 0.34 -11.44 14.60
C PHE A 54 1.71 -11.74 15.22
N ASP A 55 1.80 -12.59 16.24
CA ASP A 55 3.04 -12.88 16.95
C ASP A 55 4.07 -13.56 16.03
N LYS A 56 3.64 -14.50 15.19
CA LYS A 56 4.53 -15.17 14.23
C LYS A 56 5.11 -14.21 13.20
N VAL A 57 4.28 -13.39 12.54
CA VAL A 57 4.78 -12.40 11.57
C VAL A 57 5.60 -11.33 12.25
N SER A 58 5.20 -10.93 13.46
CA SER A 58 5.95 -9.97 14.30
C SER A 58 7.36 -10.41 14.59
N ALA A 59 7.60 -11.69 14.84
CA ALA A 59 8.94 -12.24 15.07
C ALA A 59 9.83 -12.01 13.83
N SER A 60 9.34 -12.31 12.61
CA SER A 60 10.10 -12.07 11.38
C SER A 60 10.40 -10.57 11.16
N ILE A 61 9.48 -9.67 11.55
CA ILE A 61 9.71 -8.21 11.52
C ILE A 61 10.82 -7.84 12.53
N ASP A 62 10.82 -8.42 13.74
CA ASP A 62 11.76 -8.10 14.79
C ASP A 62 13.18 -8.54 14.45
N TYR A 63 13.31 -9.72 13.85
CA TYR A 63 14.60 -10.31 13.48
C TYR A 63 15.10 -9.88 12.09
N ASN A 64 14.27 -9.12 11.30
CA ASN A 64 14.53 -8.78 9.91
C ASN A 64 14.79 -10.05 9.08
N GLU A 65 13.88 -10.99 9.15
CA GLU A 65 13.95 -12.25 8.44
C GLU A 65 12.89 -12.33 7.35
N TYR A 66 13.29 -12.85 6.18
CA TYR A 66 12.36 -13.17 5.13
C TYR A 66 11.64 -14.46 5.44
N GLU A 67 10.31 -14.39 5.53
CA GLU A 67 9.43 -15.53 5.63
C GLU A 67 8.14 -15.26 4.85
N GLU A 68 7.60 -16.29 4.20
CA GLU A 68 6.31 -16.22 3.52
C GLU A 68 5.22 -16.79 4.45
N PHE A 69 4.15 -16.00 4.64
CA PHE A 69 2.99 -16.38 5.43
C PHE A 69 1.74 -16.42 4.57
N LEU A 70 0.91 -17.45 4.75
CA LEU A 70 -0.45 -17.48 4.23
C LEU A 70 -1.42 -17.23 5.38
N LEU A 71 -2.02 -16.04 5.43
CA LEU A 71 -3.10 -15.72 6.35
C LEU A 71 -4.44 -16.16 5.73
N TYR A 72 -4.84 -17.38 6.06
CA TYR A 72 -6.04 -18.02 5.56
C TYR A 72 -7.20 -17.80 6.52
N GLY A 73 -8.30 -17.24 6.03
CA GLY A 73 -9.48 -17.03 6.84
C GLY A 73 -10.66 -16.51 6.03
N VAL A 74 -11.87 -16.88 6.39
CA VAL A 74 -13.07 -16.45 5.69
C VAL A 74 -13.23 -14.92 5.66
N THR A 75 -14.08 -14.43 4.78
CA THR A 75 -14.43 -13.01 4.77
C THR A 75 -15.03 -12.63 6.12
N GLY A 76 -14.54 -11.55 6.72
CA GLY A 76 -14.95 -11.12 8.05
C GLY A 76 -14.18 -11.74 9.22
N SER A 77 -13.25 -12.68 9.00
CA SER A 77 -12.41 -13.27 10.07
C SER A 77 -11.41 -12.27 10.71
N GLY A 78 -11.39 -11.03 10.25
CA GLY A 78 -10.55 -9.98 10.80
C GLY A 78 -9.11 -9.95 10.27
N LYS A 79 -8.82 -10.55 9.11
CA LYS A 79 -7.51 -10.44 8.43
C LYS A 79 -6.99 -8.99 8.37
N THR A 80 -7.88 -8.06 8.02
CA THR A 80 -7.53 -6.62 7.92
C THR A 80 -7.03 -6.05 9.25
N GLU A 81 -7.59 -6.46 10.40
CA GLU A 81 -7.10 -5.99 11.70
C GLU A 81 -5.68 -6.50 11.99
N VAL A 82 -5.39 -7.75 11.62
CA VAL A 82 -4.03 -8.30 11.73
C VAL A 82 -3.07 -7.48 10.86
N TYR A 83 -3.45 -7.15 9.62
CA TYR A 83 -2.63 -6.28 8.74
C TYR A 83 -2.37 -4.92 9.37
N LEU A 84 -3.41 -4.25 9.87
CA LEU A 84 -3.28 -2.93 10.48
C LEU A 84 -2.32 -2.95 11.67
N GLN A 85 -2.38 -3.97 12.53
CA GLN A 85 -1.48 -4.06 13.67
C GLN A 85 -0.05 -4.42 13.29
N LEU A 86 0.17 -5.25 12.26
CA LEU A 86 1.49 -5.52 11.70
C LEU A 86 2.12 -4.26 11.10
N ILE A 87 1.33 -3.48 10.36
CA ILE A 87 1.76 -2.20 9.79
C ILE A 87 2.09 -1.21 10.91
N ASP A 88 1.24 -1.10 11.94
CA ASP A 88 1.52 -0.25 13.11
C ASP A 88 2.87 -0.58 13.76
N LYS A 89 3.17 -1.88 13.90
CA LYS A 89 4.48 -2.33 14.39
C LYS A 89 5.64 -1.89 13.48
N VAL A 90 5.46 -2.02 12.17
CA VAL A 90 6.47 -1.62 11.17
C VAL A 90 6.71 -0.11 11.21
N ILE A 91 5.65 0.69 11.26
CA ILE A 91 5.75 2.16 11.32
C ILE A 91 6.42 2.62 12.63
N LYS A 92 6.12 1.98 13.76
CA LYS A 92 6.80 2.24 15.06
C LYS A 92 8.30 1.93 15.01
N LYS A 93 8.74 1.07 14.10
CA LYS A 93 10.15 0.80 13.81
C LYS A 93 10.73 1.72 12.74
N GLU A 94 10.04 2.80 12.38
CA GLU A 94 10.44 3.77 11.35
C GLU A 94 10.57 3.15 9.94
N LYS A 95 10.00 1.96 9.70
CA LYS A 95 10.00 1.25 8.42
C LYS A 95 8.73 1.51 7.62
N SER A 96 8.74 1.11 6.35
CA SER A 96 7.63 1.27 5.41
C SER A 96 6.90 -0.04 5.15
N ALA A 97 5.64 0.05 4.73
CA ALA A 97 4.80 -1.09 4.37
C ALA A 97 4.24 -0.94 2.95
N ILE A 98 4.17 -2.04 2.20
CA ILE A 98 3.45 -2.12 0.93
C ILE A 98 2.26 -3.06 1.11
N VAL A 99 1.07 -2.59 0.76
CA VAL A 99 -0.18 -3.36 0.79
C VAL A 99 -0.75 -3.41 -0.62
N LEU A 100 -0.74 -4.59 -1.22
CA LEU A 100 -1.39 -4.82 -2.50
C LEU A 100 -2.80 -5.34 -2.28
N VAL A 101 -3.74 -4.76 -3.00
CA VAL A 101 -5.15 -5.19 -3.03
C VAL A 101 -5.62 -5.26 -4.48
N PRO A 102 -6.58 -6.13 -4.83
CA PRO A 102 -7.23 -6.07 -6.13
C PRO A 102 -7.84 -4.69 -6.35
N GLU A 103 -7.77 -4.17 -7.57
CA GLU A 103 -8.26 -2.80 -7.85
C GLU A 103 -9.74 -2.62 -7.49
N ILE A 104 -10.55 -3.68 -7.66
CA ILE A 104 -11.97 -3.68 -7.27
C ILE A 104 -12.17 -3.61 -5.75
N SER A 105 -11.18 -4.07 -4.97
CA SER A 105 -11.20 -4.06 -3.50
C SER A 105 -10.68 -2.74 -2.91
N LEU A 106 -10.07 -1.88 -3.74
CA LEU A 106 -9.59 -0.56 -3.33
C LEU A 106 -10.76 0.43 -3.18
N THR A 107 -11.67 0.11 -2.28
CA THR A 107 -12.87 0.90 -2.02
C THR A 107 -12.61 2.04 -1.04
N PRO A 108 -13.44 3.10 -1.05
CA PRO A 108 -13.37 4.15 -0.03
C PRO A 108 -13.42 3.60 1.40
N GLN A 109 -14.26 2.61 1.65
CA GLN A 109 -14.42 1.97 2.95
C GLN A 109 -13.14 1.25 3.43
N MET A 110 -12.43 0.60 2.50
CA MET A 110 -11.15 -0.05 2.79
C MET A 110 -10.10 1.02 3.14
N LEU A 111 -9.98 2.06 2.33
CA LEU A 111 -9.05 3.16 2.58
C LEU A 111 -9.36 3.88 3.89
N ASP A 112 -10.63 4.10 4.22
CA ASP A 112 -11.05 4.77 5.46
C ASP A 112 -10.57 4.03 6.71
N ARG A 113 -10.49 2.68 6.68
CA ARG A 113 -9.92 1.88 7.77
C ARG A 113 -8.43 2.15 8.00
N PHE A 114 -7.67 2.32 6.92
CA PHE A 114 -6.26 2.66 7.02
C PHE A 114 -6.05 4.11 7.45
N ILE A 115 -6.82 5.03 6.87
CA ILE A 115 -6.74 6.47 7.19
C ILE A 115 -7.12 6.71 8.66
N SER A 116 -8.16 6.07 9.17
CA SER A 116 -8.56 6.17 10.57
C SER A 116 -7.51 5.64 11.56
N ARG A 117 -6.67 4.71 11.11
CA ARG A 117 -5.64 4.11 11.95
C ARG A 117 -4.31 4.89 11.91
N PHE A 118 -3.90 5.36 10.75
CA PHE A 118 -2.55 5.90 10.52
C PHE A 118 -2.52 7.39 10.16
N GLY A 119 -3.68 7.97 9.87
CA GLY A 119 -3.75 9.30 9.29
C GLY A 119 -3.41 9.32 7.79
N LYS A 120 -4.01 10.25 7.07
CA LYS A 120 -3.85 10.38 5.61
C LYS A 120 -2.43 10.72 5.17
N GLU A 121 -1.67 11.40 6.03
CA GLU A 121 -0.30 11.83 5.74
C GLU A 121 0.66 10.65 5.60
N GLN A 122 0.43 9.56 6.36
CA GLN A 122 1.26 8.37 6.34
C GLN A 122 0.96 7.45 5.14
N ILE A 123 -0.13 7.69 4.40
CA ILE A 123 -0.63 6.79 3.36
C ILE A 123 -0.46 7.41 1.99
N ALA A 124 0.08 6.64 1.07
CA ALA A 124 0.07 6.89 -0.37
C ALA A 124 -0.79 5.84 -1.06
N VAL A 125 -1.64 6.26 -2.00
CA VAL A 125 -2.53 5.35 -2.74
C VAL A 125 -2.16 5.34 -4.22
N LEU A 126 -1.88 4.15 -4.76
CA LEU A 126 -1.47 3.97 -6.15
C LEU A 126 -2.45 3.04 -6.90
N HIS A 127 -3.22 3.60 -7.84
CA HIS A 127 -4.15 2.85 -8.69
C HIS A 127 -4.26 3.45 -10.10
N SER A 128 -4.92 2.73 -11.01
CA SER A 128 -5.00 3.10 -12.43
C SER A 128 -5.77 4.40 -12.71
N LYS A 129 -6.72 4.76 -11.83
CA LYS A 129 -7.58 5.95 -11.99
C LYS A 129 -6.91 7.26 -11.61
N LEU A 130 -5.71 7.24 -11.02
CA LEU A 130 -4.95 8.45 -10.75
C LEU A 130 -4.51 9.09 -12.07
N SER A 131 -4.66 10.41 -12.16
CA SER A 131 -4.03 11.19 -13.21
C SER A 131 -2.50 11.07 -13.14
N ILE A 132 -1.82 11.43 -14.22
CA ILE A 132 -0.34 11.40 -14.27
C ILE A 132 0.25 12.30 -13.17
N GLY A 133 -0.35 13.47 -12.92
CA GLY A 133 0.10 14.41 -11.89
C GLY A 133 -0.08 13.84 -10.48
N GLU A 134 -1.25 13.30 -10.15
CA GLU A 134 -1.51 12.68 -8.83
C GLU A 134 -0.58 11.49 -8.59
N ARG A 135 -0.36 10.65 -9.62
CA ARG A 135 0.58 9.53 -9.51
C ARG A 135 2.01 9.99 -9.25
N HIS A 136 2.44 11.06 -9.92
CA HIS A 136 3.75 11.65 -9.70
C HIS A 136 3.87 12.20 -8.27
N ASP A 137 2.86 12.94 -7.80
CA ASP A 137 2.86 13.54 -6.47
C ASP A 137 2.90 12.46 -5.37
N GLU A 138 2.09 11.38 -5.51
CA GLU A 138 2.15 10.23 -4.60
C GLU A 138 3.53 9.52 -4.63
N TRP A 139 4.11 9.36 -5.83
CA TRP A 139 5.44 8.78 -5.99
C TRP A 139 6.54 9.58 -5.28
N GLU A 140 6.51 10.91 -5.42
CA GLU A 140 7.43 11.81 -4.72
C GLU A 140 7.23 11.75 -3.20
N ARG A 141 5.98 11.73 -2.70
CA ARG A 141 5.69 11.57 -1.27
C ARG A 141 6.30 10.31 -0.69
N ILE A 142 6.21 9.18 -1.41
CA ILE A 142 6.81 7.91 -1.01
C ILE A 142 8.34 8.03 -1.01
N LYS A 143 8.92 8.53 -2.10
CA LYS A 143 10.37 8.69 -2.27
C LYS A 143 11.00 9.62 -1.23
N GLU A 144 10.28 10.67 -0.84
CA GLU A 144 10.69 11.60 0.22
C GLU A 144 10.45 11.06 1.65
N ASN A 145 9.89 9.84 1.76
CA ASN A 145 9.53 9.20 3.04
C ASN A 145 8.46 9.98 3.84
N LYS A 146 7.66 10.80 3.16
CA LYS A 146 6.51 11.49 3.74
C LYS A 146 5.34 10.51 3.96
N ALA A 147 5.15 9.56 3.03
CA ALA A 147 4.20 8.47 3.17
C ALA A 147 4.97 7.15 3.31
N LYS A 148 4.75 6.45 4.42
CA LYS A 148 5.41 5.17 4.75
C LYS A 148 4.55 3.96 4.44
N ILE A 149 3.25 4.13 4.23
CA ILE A 149 2.30 3.06 3.91
C ILE A 149 1.83 3.26 2.48
N VAL A 150 2.19 2.33 1.60
CA VAL A 150 1.74 2.34 0.21
C VAL A 150 0.61 1.33 0.07
N ILE A 151 -0.56 1.78 -0.36
CA ILE A 151 -1.70 0.93 -0.66
C ILE A 151 -2.02 1.04 -2.15
N GLY A 152 -2.18 -0.07 -2.82
CA GLY A 152 -2.53 0.03 -4.23
C GLY A 152 -2.74 -1.29 -4.94
N ALA A 153 -3.05 -1.17 -6.22
CA ALA A 153 -3.16 -2.30 -7.12
C ALA A 153 -1.78 -2.87 -7.47
N ARG A 154 -1.76 -3.86 -8.32
CA ARG A 154 -0.58 -4.59 -8.81
C ARG A 154 0.69 -3.75 -8.99
N SER A 155 0.59 -2.57 -9.60
CA SER A 155 1.75 -1.72 -9.90
C SER A 155 2.36 -1.04 -8.67
N ALA A 156 1.65 -0.98 -7.55
CA ALA A 156 2.15 -0.39 -6.31
C ALA A 156 3.35 -1.16 -5.73
N ILE A 157 3.58 -2.40 -6.17
CA ILE A 157 4.78 -3.17 -5.77
C ILE A 157 6.10 -2.50 -6.17
N PHE A 158 6.09 -1.62 -7.16
CA PHE A 158 7.26 -0.88 -7.62
C PHE A 158 7.45 0.47 -6.94
N ALA A 159 6.63 0.79 -5.93
CA ALA A 159 6.76 2.04 -5.20
C ALA A 159 8.16 2.21 -4.58
N PRO A 160 8.76 3.42 -4.65
CA PRO A 160 10.12 3.66 -4.20
C PRO A 160 10.20 3.86 -2.68
N VAL A 161 9.68 2.87 -1.92
CA VAL A 161 9.71 2.91 -0.46
C VAL A 161 11.14 2.80 0.06
N LYS A 162 11.42 3.55 1.13
CA LYS A 162 12.65 3.43 1.89
C LYS A 162 12.40 2.49 3.08
N ASP A 163 13.44 1.75 3.47
CA ASP A 163 13.42 0.91 4.68
C ASP A 163 12.16 0.03 4.80
N LEU A 164 11.93 -0.78 3.77
CA LEU A 164 10.79 -1.70 3.73
C LEU A 164 10.80 -2.62 4.97
N GLY A 165 9.64 -2.81 5.60
CA GLY A 165 9.46 -3.65 6.79
C GLY A 165 8.51 -4.81 6.60
N ILE A 166 7.56 -4.70 5.66
CA ILE A 166 6.58 -5.75 5.35
C ILE A 166 5.96 -5.55 3.96
N ILE A 167 5.62 -6.65 3.30
CA ILE A 167 4.73 -6.65 2.14
C ILE A 167 3.51 -7.49 2.48
N ILE A 168 2.32 -6.95 2.20
CA ILE A 168 1.04 -7.64 2.36
C ILE A 168 0.35 -7.69 1.00
N ILE A 169 -0.17 -8.85 0.63
CA ILE A 169 -0.99 -9.04 -0.57
C ILE A 169 -2.33 -9.61 -0.12
N ASP A 170 -3.37 -8.79 -0.15
CA ASP A 170 -4.72 -9.25 0.17
C ASP A 170 -5.37 -9.89 -1.06
N GLU A 171 -6.30 -10.83 -0.82
CA GLU A 171 -6.94 -11.66 -1.87
C GLU A 171 -5.92 -12.19 -2.90
N GLU A 172 -4.87 -12.89 -2.39
CA GLU A 172 -3.69 -13.30 -3.17
C GLU A 172 -4.01 -14.17 -4.39
N HIS A 173 -5.18 -14.79 -4.40
CA HIS A 173 -5.67 -15.63 -5.49
C HIS A 173 -6.16 -14.83 -6.70
N ASP A 174 -6.36 -13.51 -6.56
CA ASP A 174 -6.93 -12.68 -7.61
C ASP A 174 -6.01 -12.60 -8.84
N SER A 175 -6.60 -12.86 -10.01
CA SER A 175 -5.88 -12.87 -11.29
C SER A 175 -5.34 -11.50 -11.71
N SER A 176 -5.88 -10.40 -11.14
CA SER A 176 -5.44 -9.02 -11.43
C SER A 176 -3.98 -8.75 -11.04
N TYR A 177 -3.38 -9.59 -10.20
CA TYR A 177 -1.95 -9.52 -9.89
C TYR A 177 -1.02 -9.91 -11.03
N LYS A 178 -1.55 -10.57 -12.08
CA LYS A 178 -0.81 -10.88 -13.31
C LYS A 178 -1.01 -9.78 -14.34
N SER A 179 0.09 -9.25 -14.89
CA SER A 179 0.04 -8.28 -15.99
C SER A 179 -0.05 -9.00 -17.33
N GLU A 180 -1.09 -8.73 -18.08
CA GLU A 180 -1.22 -9.19 -19.48
C GLU A 180 -0.52 -8.25 -20.46
N ALA A 181 -0.38 -6.97 -20.09
CA ALA A 181 0.34 -5.98 -20.89
C ALA A 181 1.86 -6.15 -20.77
N SER A 182 2.58 -5.80 -21.82
CA SER A 182 4.05 -5.81 -21.81
C SER A 182 4.59 -4.59 -21.02
N PRO A 183 5.60 -4.80 -20.13
CA PRO A 183 6.18 -6.08 -19.76
C PRO A 183 5.25 -6.93 -18.90
N LYS A 184 5.13 -8.23 -19.23
CA LYS A 184 4.33 -9.16 -18.43
C LYS A 184 5.04 -9.50 -17.13
N TYR A 185 4.33 -9.43 -16.00
CA TYR A 185 4.85 -9.82 -14.69
C TYR A 185 3.73 -10.30 -13.78
N ASP A 186 4.09 -11.07 -12.76
CA ASP A 186 3.22 -11.42 -11.65
C ASP A 186 3.68 -10.65 -10.41
N ALA A 187 2.80 -9.82 -9.84
CA ALA A 187 3.14 -9.00 -8.68
C ALA A 187 3.49 -9.83 -7.44
N LYS A 188 2.93 -11.02 -7.30
CA LYS A 188 3.27 -11.95 -6.21
C LYS A 188 4.74 -12.41 -6.32
N GLU A 189 5.18 -12.79 -7.51
CA GLU A 189 6.56 -13.22 -7.72
C GLU A 189 7.56 -12.05 -7.56
N VAL A 190 7.17 -10.85 -7.99
CA VAL A 190 7.95 -9.62 -7.75
C VAL A 190 8.02 -9.32 -6.25
N ALA A 191 6.90 -9.39 -5.53
CA ALA A 191 6.84 -9.17 -4.09
C ALA A 191 7.74 -10.15 -3.31
N LYS A 192 7.72 -11.45 -3.68
CA LYS A 192 8.63 -12.46 -3.10
C LYS A 192 10.09 -12.09 -3.27
N LYS A 193 10.46 -11.64 -4.48
CA LYS A 193 11.84 -11.24 -4.78
C LYS A 193 12.24 -10.00 -3.97
N ILE A 194 11.39 -8.98 -3.91
CA ILE A 194 11.64 -7.75 -3.15
C ILE A 194 11.74 -8.07 -1.64
N ALA A 195 10.77 -8.82 -1.09
CA ALA A 195 10.75 -9.19 0.32
C ALA A 195 12.01 -9.97 0.73
N ARG A 196 12.44 -10.92 -0.14
CA ARG A 196 13.68 -11.68 0.08
C ARG A 196 14.92 -10.81 0.03
N GLN A 197 15.01 -9.87 -0.90
CA GLN A 197 16.15 -8.95 -1.00
C GLN A 197 16.22 -7.98 0.18
N ALA A 198 15.05 -7.56 0.69
CA ALA A 198 14.95 -6.64 1.82
C ALA A 198 15.01 -7.36 3.20
N ASN A 199 15.01 -8.71 3.23
CA ASN A 199 14.90 -9.52 4.43
C ASN A 199 13.67 -9.14 5.29
N VAL A 200 12.48 -9.13 4.67
CA VAL A 200 11.24 -8.77 5.35
C VAL A 200 10.15 -9.81 5.09
N PRO A 201 9.17 -9.97 6.00
CA PRO A 201 8.07 -10.89 5.81
C PRO A 201 7.16 -10.49 4.64
N LEU A 202 6.65 -11.52 3.95
CA LEU A 202 5.60 -11.42 2.95
C LEU A 202 4.34 -12.12 3.47
N VAL A 203 3.25 -11.39 3.62
CA VAL A 203 1.95 -11.93 4.05
C VAL A 203 1.01 -12.01 2.87
N LEU A 204 0.55 -13.21 2.56
CA LEU A 204 -0.45 -13.51 1.54
C LEU A 204 -1.78 -13.75 2.24
N GLY A 205 -2.79 -12.90 2.04
CA GLY A 205 -4.10 -13.05 2.64
C GLY A 205 -5.12 -13.59 1.66
N SER A 206 -5.93 -14.53 2.07
CA SER A 206 -7.04 -15.03 1.25
C SER A 206 -8.09 -15.80 2.06
N ALA A 207 -9.34 -15.73 1.60
CA ALA A 207 -10.41 -16.64 2.01
C ALA A 207 -10.43 -17.91 1.14
N THR A 208 -9.90 -17.83 -0.07
CA THR A 208 -9.88 -18.91 -1.08
C THR A 208 -8.50 -18.94 -1.75
N PRO A 209 -7.45 -19.38 -1.03
CA PRO A 209 -6.09 -19.28 -1.53
C PRO A 209 -5.89 -20.05 -2.84
N ASP A 210 -4.94 -19.55 -3.65
CA ASP A 210 -4.47 -20.26 -4.85
C ASP A 210 -3.98 -21.66 -4.46
N LEU A 211 -4.32 -22.66 -5.27
CA LEU A 211 -3.99 -24.07 -5.01
C LEU A 211 -2.49 -24.27 -4.74
N LYS A 212 -1.63 -23.58 -5.50
CA LYS A 212 -0.17 -23.66 -5.34
C LYS A 212 0.27 -23.06 -3.99
N THR A 213 -0.30 -21.92 -3.61
CA THR A 213 0.00 -21.26 -2.32
C THR A 213 -0.44 -22.15 -1.16
N TYR A 214 -1.67 -22.69 -1.24
CA TYR A 214 -2.20 -23.58 -0.22
C TYR A 214 -1.38 -24.87 -0.10
N TYR A 215 -1.04 -25.51 -1.22
CA TYR A 215 -0.17 -26.71 -1.23
C TYR A 215 1.19 -26.42 -0.60
N ASN A 216 1.80 -25.27 -0.94
CA ASN A 216 3.08 -24.87 -0.36
C ASN A 216 3.01 -24.62 1.14
N SER A 217 1.86 -24.23 1.66
CA SER A 217 1.69 -24.00 3.10
C SER A 217 1.38 -25.28 3.89
N LYS A 218 0.64 -26.22 3.33
CA LYS A 218 0.21 -27.45 4.01
C LYS A 218 1.22 -28.60 3.84
N GLU A 219 1.68 -28.83 2.62
CA GLU A 219 2.45 -30.04 2.29
C GLU A 219 3.98 -29.79 2.31
N THR A 220 4.43 -28.71 1.70
CA THR A 220 5.88 -28.45 1.62
C THR A 220 6.43 -27.59 2.73
N GLN A 221 5.56 -26.95 3.50
CA GLN A 221 5.89 -26.01 4.59
C GLN A 221 6.85 -24.90 4.17
N LYS A 222 6.86 -24.55 2.86
CA LYS A 222 7.63 -23.42 2.34
C LYS A 222 7.01 -22.07 2.68
N ILE A 223 5.73 -22.08 3.03
CA ILE A 223 4.93 -20.93 3.44
C ILE A 223 4.32 -21.29 4.79
N THR A 224 4.49 -20.44 5.79
CA THR A 224 3.89 -20.65 7.11
C THR A 224 2.39 -20.36 7.04
N LEU A 225 1.57 -21.38 7.37
CA LEU A 225 0.11 -21.23 7.40
C LEU A 225 -0.33 -20.61 8.72
N LEU A 226 -1.16 -19.57 8.62
CA LEU A 226 -1.84 -18.88 9.71
C LEU A 226 -3.34 -18.93 9.45
N GLU A 227 -4.09 -19.69 10.27
CA GLU A 227 -5.51 -19.92 10.05
C GLU A 227 -6.35 -19.06 11.00
N LEU A 228 -7.37 -18.38 10.46
CA LEU A 228 -8.41 -17.66 11.20
C LEU A 228 -9.74 -18.35 10.92
N THR A 229 -10.18 -19.19 11.86
CA THR A 229 -11.35 -20.05 11.66
C THR A 229 -12.66 -19.40 12.09
N LYS A 230 -12.60 -18.24 12.79
CA LYS A 230 -13.78 -17.51 13.33
C LYS A 230 -13.73 -16.05 12.94
#